data_f9a5f7b368a38afa07b875b9200a9799
#
_entry.id   f9a5f7b368a38afa07b875b9200a9799
#
_cell.length_a   1.000
_cell.length_b   1.000
_cell.length_c   1.000
_cell.angle_alpha   90.00
_cell.angle_beta   90.00
_cell.angle_gamma   90.00
#
_symmetry.space_group_name_H-M   'P 1'
#
loop_
_entity.id
_entity.type
_entity.pdbx_description
1 polymer ?
#
loop_
_entity_poly.entity_id
_entity_poly.type
_entity_poly.pdbx_seq_one_letter_code
_entity_poly.pdbx_strand_id
1 'polypeptide(L)'
;MLLKPLQEEGKEPSDIADAAASALLGPTATEDHHAQLANSISTLHKDSYINTLQSAVPYDRPLELESIRVPSLYLYGQHDPLCPPELGRKMADRTPDSRFFEIANSGHLINIEQPQAFNQAVLHFLNDVTATG
;
A
#
# COMPACT_ATOMS: atom_id res chain seq x y z
N MET A 1 9.55 -8.75 -8.91
CA MET A 1 8.77 -9.92 -9.36
C MET A 1 7.84 -9.60 -10.54
N LEU A 2 7.10 -8.50 -10.55
CA LEU A 2 6.15 -8.13 -11.62
C LEU A 2 6.79 -7.50 -12.87
N LEU A 3 8.00 -6.93 -12.77
CA LEU A 3 8.66 -6.23 -13.88
C LEU A 3 9.11 -7.16 -15.02
N LYS A 4 9.70 -8.30 -14.67
CA LYS A 4 10.25 -9.23 -15.66
C LYS A 4 9.24 -9.70 -16.71
N PRO A 5 8.04 -10.16 -16.36
CA PRO A 5 7.03 -10.54 -17.34
C PRO A 5 6.67 -9.42 -18.31
N LEU A 6 6.54 -8.19 -17.83
CA LEU A 6 6.17 -7.04 -18.65
C LEU A 6 7.30 -6.59 -19.58
N GLN A 7 8.55 -6.59 -19.11
CA GLN A 7 9.70 -6.06 -19.85
C GLN A 7 10.36 -7.09 -20.76
N GLU A 8 10.55 -8.32 -20.27
CA GLU A 8 11.37 -9.33 -20.95
C GLU A 8 10.53 -10.36 -21.68
N GLU A 9 9.29 -10.65 -21.21
CA GLU A 9 8.44 -11.70 -21.76
C GLU A 9 7.33 -11.14 -22.67
N GLY A 10 7.28 -9.83 -22.90
CA GLY A 10 6.31 -9.19 -23.78
C GLY A 10 4.86 -9.22 -23.29
N LYS A 11 4.63 -9.56 -22.02
CA LYS A 11 3.29 -9.61 -21.44
C LYS A 11 2.69 -8.23 -21.26
N GLU A 12 1.35 -8.19 -21.30
CA GLU A 12 0.57 -7.00 -21.00
C GLU A 12 0.11 -7.01 -19.50
N PRO A 13 -0.29 -5.86 -18.93
CA PRO A 13 -0.84 -5.83 -17.58
C PRO A 13 -1.99 -6.80 -17.34
N SER A 14 -2.82 -7.05 -18.36
CA SER A 14 -3.90 -8.05 -18.30
C SER A 14 -3.41 -9.49 -18.11
N ASP A 15 -2.21 -9.80 -18.60
CA ASP A 15 -1.65 -11.17 -18.50
C ASP A 15 -1.12 -11.49 -17.10
N ILE A 16 -0.86 -10.47 -16.29
CA ILE A 16 -0.31 -10.59 -14.94
C ILE A 16 -1.27 -10.14 -13.84
N ALA A 17 -2.44 -9.64 -14.20
CA ALA A 17 -3.38 -8.99 -13.29
C ALA A 17 -3.81 -9.90 -12.13
N ASP A 18 -4.17 -11.15 -12.40
CA ASP A 18 -4.58 -12.10 -11.37
C ASP A 18 -3.44 -12.45 -10.41
N ALA A 19 -2.25 -12.69 -10.95
CA ALA A 19 -1.08 -12.99 -10.12
C ALA A 19 -0.67 -11.77 -9.27
N ALA A 20 -0.76 -10.57 -9.83
CA ALA A 20 -0.47 -9.34 -9.12
C ALA A 20 -1.50 -9.08 -8.00
N ALA A 21 -2.78 -9.26 -8.29
CA ALA A 21 -3.85 -9.13 -7.30
C ALA A 21 -3.65 -10.12 -6.13
N SER A 22 -3.38 -11.39 -6.44
CA SER A 22 -3.12 -12.41 -5.41
C SER A 22 -1.88 -12.11 -4.55
N ALA A 23 -0.88 -11.44 -5.10
CA ALA A 23 0.34 -11.08 -4.38
C ALA A 23 0.18 -9.88 -3.45
N LEU A 24 -0.85 -9.05 -3.65
CA LEU A 24 -1.08 -7.81 -2.90
C LEU A 24 -2.13 -7.97 -1.81
N LEU A 25 -3.11 -8.86 -2.03
CA LEU A 25 -4.22 -9.05 -1.12
C LEU A 25 -3.85 -9.97 0.05
N GLY A 26 -4.47 -9.73 1.19
CA GLY A 26 -4.33 -10.55 2.39
C GLY A 26 -5.17 -11.83 2.34
N PRO A 27 -4.98 -12.73 3.32
CA PRO A 27 -5.61 -14.05 3.32
C PRO A 27 -7.14 -14.04 3.52
N THR A 28 -7.69 -12.90 3.90
CA THR A 28 -9.15 -12.72 4.11
C THR A 28 -9.82 -11.94 2.98
N ALA A 29 -9.07 -11.63 1.92
CA ALA A 29 -9.63 -10.98 0.75
C ALA A 29 -10.69 -11.87 0.08
N THR A 30 -11.78 -11.24 -0.36
CA THR A 30 -12.87 -11.92 -1.06
C THR A 30 -12.57 -12.03 -2.55
N GLU A 31 -13.36 -12.87 -3.26
CA GLU A 31 -13.31 -12.95 -4.72
C GLU A 31 -13.62 -11.59 -5.37
N ASP A 32 -14.51 -10.79 -4.77
CA ASP A 32 -14.82 -9.45 -5.26
C ASP A 32 -13.62 -8.51 -5.13
N HIS A 33 -12.88 -8.56 -4.03
CA HIS A 33 -11.64 -7.79 -3.86
C HIS A 33 -10.61 -8.17 -4.92
N HIS A 34 -10.44 -9.47 -5.17
CA HIS A 34 -9.53 -9.96 -6.19
C HIS A 34 -9.93 -9.50 -7.59
N ALA A 35 -11.19 -9.68 -7.96
CA ALA A 35 -11.72 -9.29 -9.26
C ALA A 35 -11.60 -7.78 -9.50
N GLN A 36 -11.92 -6.97 -8.50
CA GLN A 36 -11.80 -5.51 -8.58
C GLN A 36 -10.35 -5.08 -8.83
N LEU A 37 -9.40 -5.65 -8.09
CA LEU A 37 -7.99 -5.31 -8.23
C LEU A 37 -7.41 -5.82 -9.55
N ALA A 38 -7.69 -7.07 -9.93
CA ALA A 38 -7.25 -7.64 -11.20
C ALA A 38 -7.77 -6.84 -12.39
N ASN A 39 -9.05 -6.43 -12.37
CA ASN A 39 -9.62 -5.58 -13.40
C ASN A 39 -8.93 -4.20 -13.46
N SER A 40 -8.64 -3.60 -12.31
CA SER A 40 -7.91 -2.33 -12.25
C SER A 40 -6.51 -2.44 -12.85
N ILE A 41 -5.77 -3.50 -12.52
CA ILE A 41 -4.42 -3.74 -13.07
C ILE A 41 -4.48 -4.02 -14.57
N SER A 42 -5.45 -4.81 -15.03
CA SER A 42 -5.58 -5.20 -16.45
C SER A 42 -5.78 -4.03 -17.40
N THR A 43 -6.31 -2.91 -16.90
CA THR A 43 -6.58 -1.70 -17.70
C THR A 43 -5.43 -0.68 -17.68
N LEU A 44 -4.34 -0.96 -16.95
CA LEU A 44 -3.20 -0.05 -16.87
C LEU A 44 -2.45 0.04 -18.21
N HIS A 45 -1.98 1.24 -18.53
CA HIS A 45 -1.07 1.41 -19.67
C HIS A 45 0.30 0.81 -19.30
N LYS A 46 0.77 -0.12 -20.13
CA LYS A 46 1.97 -0.94 -19.87
C LYS A 46 3.21 -0.13 -19.50
N ASP A 47 3.58 0.85 -20.34
CA ASP A 47 4.79 1.64 -20.11
C ASP A 47 4.69 2.47 -18.84
N SER A 48 3.52 3.02 -18.54
CA SER A 48 3.27 3.78 -17.31
C SER A 48 3.39 2.87 -16.08
N TYR A 49 2.86 1.66 -16.18
CA TYR A 49 2.96 0.67 -15.09
C TYR A 49 4.40 0.22 -14.86
N ILE A 50 5.15 -0.09 -15.94
CA ILE A 50 6.58 -0.41 -15.87
C ILE A 50 7.37 0.73 -15.20
N ASN A 51 7.17 1.97 -15.64
CA ASN A 51 7.85 3.15 -15.08
C ASN A 51 7.55 3.34 -13.59
N THR A 52 6.30 3.12 -13.18
CA THR A 52 5.89 3.17 -11.77
C THR A 52 6.60 2.11 -10.94
N LEU A 53 6.60 0.86 -11.41
CA LEU A 53 7.28 -0.25 -10.71
C LEU A 53 8.80 -0.03 -10.62
N GLN A 54 9.42 0.51 -11.67
CA GLN A 54 10.86 0.83 -11.68
C GLN A 54 11.20 1.95 -10.70
N SER A 55 10.34 2.97 -10.57
CA SER A 55 10.57 4.07 -9.65
C SER A 55 10.40 3.67 -8.18
N ALA A 56 9.70 2.59 -7.91
CA ALA A 56 9.51 2.05 -6.56
C ALA A 56 10.70 1.23 -6.04
N VAL A 57 11.67 0.85 -6.92
CA VAL A 57 12.80 -0.03 -6.57
C VAL A 57 14.08 0.46 -7.26
N PRO A 58 15.21 0.56 -6.55
CA PRO A 58 15.44 0.78 -5.12
C PRO A 58 15.47 2.28 -4.78
N TYR A 59 14.80 2.68 -3.72
CA TYR A 59 14.94 4.04 -3.19
C TYR A 59 16.21 4.10 -2.33
N ASP A 60 17.31 4.57 -2.91
CA ASP A 60 18.65 4.60 -2.28
C ASP A 60 18.92 5.88 -1.46
N ARG A 61 17.88 6.63 -1.10
CA ARG A 61 18.03 7.80 -0.24
C ARG A 61 17.59 7.49 1.18
N PRO A 62 18.38 7.88 2.20
CA PRO A 62 17.91 7.76 3.58
C PRO A 62 16.64 8.60 3.77
N LEU A 63 15.64 7.96 4.36
CA LEU A 63 14.41 8.66 4.72
C LEU A 63 14.69 9.55 5.93
N GLU A 64 14.54 10.87 5.75
CA GLU A 64 14.70 11.86 6.82
C GLU A 64 13.39 12.00 7.62
N LEU A 65 12.94 10.90 8.20
CA LEU A 65 11.67 10.84 8.94
C LEU A 65 11.64 11.82 10.11
N GLU A 66 12.78 12.03 10.74
CA GLU A 66 12.95 12.95 11.85
C GLU A 66 12.77 14.43 11.44
N SER A 67 12.81 14.73 10.16
CA SER A 67 12.60 16.10 9.63
C SER A 67 11.15 16.43 9.32
N ILE A 68 10.24 15.46 9.35
CA ILE A 68 8.82 15.68 9.11
C ILE A 68 8.24 16.53 10.24
N ARG A 69 7.53 17.62 9.87
CA ARG A 69 6.99 18.62 10.82
C ARG A 69 5.47 18.71 10.78
N VAL A 70 4.83 17.81 10.07
CA VAL A 70 3.38 17.73 9.97
C VAL A 70 2.88 16.47 10.68
N PRO A 71 1.68 16.50 11.29
CA PRO A 71 1.07 15.30 11.83
C PRO A 71 1.01 14.20 10.78
N SER A 72 1.41 13.00 11.16
CA SER A 72 1.57 11.89 10.23
C SER A 72 0.86 10.63 10.71
N LEU A 73 0.17 9.95 9.79
CA LEU A 73 -0.52 8.70 10.06
C LEU A 73 0.09 7.56 9.23
N TYR A 74 0.55 6.52 9.91
CA TYR A 74 1.04 5.29 9.30
C TYR A 74 -0.03 4.20 9.45
N LEU A 75 -0.59 3.76 8.32
CA LEU A 75 -1.56 2.67 8.27
C LEU A 75 -0.97 1.47 7.55
N TYR A 76 -1.03 0.32 8.19
CA TYR A 76 -0.48 -0.94 7.65
C TYR A 76 -1.48 -2.08 7.80
N GLY A 77 -1.52 -2.95 6.79
CA GLY A 77 -2.29 -4.18 6.88
C GLY A 77 -1.55 -5.25 7.69
N GLN A 78 -2.27 -5.94 8.56
CA GLN A 78 -1.71 -6.99 9.43
C GLN A 78 -0.95 -8.08 8.65
N HIS A 79 -1.43 -8.38 7.45
CA HIS A 79 -0.90 -9.46 6.60
C HIS A 79 -0.27 -8.92 5.31
N ASP A 80 0.21 -7.66 5.31
CA ASP A 80 0.85 -7.07 4.15
C ASP A 80 2.15 -7.82 3.80
N PRO A 81 2.21 -8.50 2.63
CA PRO A 81 3.37 -9.29 2.25
C PRO A 81 4.54 -8.45 1.73
N LEU A 82 4.30 -7.18 1.37
CA LEU A 82 5.31 -6.27 0.82
C LEU A 82 5.87 -5.31 1.86
N CYS A 83 4.99 -4.78 2.70
CA CYS A 83 5.33 -3.78 3.71
C CYS A 83 4.81 -4.27 5.09
N PRO A 84 5.56 -5.12 5.80
CA PRO A 84 5.11 -5.63 7.08
C PRO A 84 4.89 -4.52 8.11
N PRO A 85 3.90 -4.66 9.03
CA PRO A 85 3.55 -3.64 10.02
C PRO A 85 4.72 -3.15 10.88
N GLU A 86 5.71 -4.02 11.14
CA GLU A 86 6.91 -3.69 11.90
C GLU A 86 7.73 -2.59 11.22
N LEU A 87 7.72 -2.54 9.89
CA LEU A 87 8.38 -1.46 9.15
C LEU A 87 7.69 -0.13 9.41
N GLY A 88 6.36 -0.10 9.32
CA GLY A 88 5.56 1.09 9.59
C GLY A 88 5.72 1.60 11.03
N ARG A 89 5.77 0.68 11.99
CA ARG A 89 6.01 1.01 13.40
C ARG A 89 7.37 1.69 13.60
N LYS A 90 8.43 1.12 13.01
CA LYS A 90 9.77 1.73 13.04
C LYS A 90 9.82 3.11 12.36
N MET A 91 9.05 3.31 11.30
CA MET A 91 8.95 4.62 10.65
C MET A 91 8.21 5.61 11.54
N ALA A 92 7.12 5.21 12.15
CA ALA A 92 6.36 6.04 13.09
C ALA A 92 7.22 6.44 14.30
N ASP A 93 7.97 5.52 14.88
CA ASP A 93 8.88 5.79 16.01
C ASP A 93 9.94 6.86 15.71
N ARG A 94 10.30 7.02 14.43
CA ARG A 94 11.28 8.00 13.96
C ARG A 94 10.64 9.32 13.50
N THR A 95 9.34 9.36 13.32
CA THR A 95 8.62 10.54 12.83
C THR A 95 8.01 11.29 14.00
N PRO A 96 8.42 12.55 14.26
CA PRO A 96 7.77 13.39 15.26
C PRO A 96 6.28 13.53 14.95
N ASP A 97 5.44 13.65 15.97
CA ASP A 97 3.99 13.83 15.84
C ASP A 97 3.35 12.80 14.88
N SER A 98 3.66 11.55 15.10
CA SER A 98 3.12 10.47 14.28
C SER A 98 2.21 9.51 15.07
N ARG A 99 1.34 8.82 14.34
CA ARG A 99 0.53 7.72 14.85
C ARG A 99 0.67 6.51 13.96
N PHE A 100 0.61 5.33 14.56
CA PHE A 100 0.63 4.06 13.86
C PHE A 100 -0.64 3.27 14.17
N PHE A 101 -1.28 2.75 13.13
CA PHE A 101 -2.39 1.81 13.25
C PHE A 101 -2.17 0.60 12.33
N GLU A 102 -2.37 -0.57 12.89
CA GLU A 102 -2.41 -1.82 12.17
C GLU A 102 -3.87 -2.21 11.94
N ILE A 103 -4.24 -2.40 10.67
CA ILE A 103 -5.58 -2.83 10.28
C ILE A 103 -5.60 -4.36 10.21
N ALA A 104 -6.39 -4.95 11.08
CA ALA A 104 -6.54 -6.40 11.13
C ALA A 104 -7.18 -6.96 9.85
N ASN A 105 -6.85 -8.21 9.53
CA ASN A 105 -7.43 -8.94 8.39
C ASN A 105 -7.28 -8.22 7.05
N SER A 106 -6.15 -7.57 6.80
CA SER A 106 -5.87 -6.93 5.50
C SER A 106 -4.42 -7.15 5.07
N GLY A 107 -4.22 -7.18 3.76
CA GLY A 107 -2.91 -7.19 3.12
C GLY A 107 -2.45 -5.78 2.75
N HIS A 108 -1.89 -5.64 1.55
CA HIS A 108 -1.31 -4.37 1.09
C HIS A 108 -2.37 -3.30 0.75
N LEU A 109 -3.56 -3.71 0.34
CA LEU A 109 -4.62 -2.81 -0.11
C LEU A 109 -5.72 -2.64 0.95
N ILE A 110 -5.33 -2.05 2.08
CA ILE A 110 -6.19 -1.87 3.26
C ILE A 110 -7.52 -1.19 2.94
N ASN A 111 -7.49 -0.19 2.07
CA ASN A 111 -8.67 0.58 1.66
C ASN A 111 -9.67 -0.24 0.83
N ILE A 112 -9.22 -1.29 0.16
CA ILE A 112 -10.08 -2.24 -0.58
C ILE A 112 -10.57 -3.34 0.36
N GLU A 113 -9.65 -3.94 1.12
CA GLU A 113 -9.94 -5.12 1.94
C GLU A 113 -10.72 -4.78 3.23
N GLN A 114 -10.45 -3.62 3.84
CA GLN A 114 -11.06 -3.18 5.09
C GLN A 114 -11.47 -1.69 5.04
N PRO A 115 -12.36 -1.28 4.10
CA PRO A 115 -12.66 0.12 3.84
C PRO A 115 -13.24 0.85 5.06
N GLN A 116 -14.04 0.18 5.89
CA GLN A 116 -14.63 0.79 7.07
C GLN A 116 -13.54 1.10 8.12
N ALA A 117 -12.67 0.13 8.41
CA ALA A 117 -11.58 0.32 9.37
C ALA A 117 -10.57 1.37 8.89
N PHE A 118 -10.23 1.35 7.60
CA PHE A 118 -9.39 2.36 6.96
C PHE A 118 -9.99 3.77 7.13
N ASN A 119 -11.25 3.95 6.73
CA ASN A 119 -11.92 5.25 6.80
C ASN A 119 -12.05 5.74 8.25
N GLN A 120 -12.36 4.86 9.22
CA GLN A 120 -12.44 5.23 10.62
C GLN A 120 -11.10 5.70 11.17
N ALA A 121 -10.00 5.00 10.86
CA ALA A 121 -8.66 5.39 11.29
C ALA A 121 -8.26 6.76 10.73
N VAL A 122 -8.51 6.99 9.43
CA VAL A 122 -8.21 8.27 8.77
C VAL A 122 -9.05 9.41 9.35
N LEU A 123 -10.37 9.21 9.49
CA LEU A 123 -11.26 10.25 10.02
C LEU A 123 -10.93 10.58 11.46
N HIS A 124 -10.63 9.59 12.29
CA HIS A 124 -10.23 9.82 13.68
C HIS A 124 -8.95 10.67 13.75
N PHE A 125 -7.94 10.31 12.96
CA PHE A 125 -6.70 11.08 12.88
C PHE A 125 -6.94 12.52 12.44
N LEU A 126 -7.71 12.73 11.36
CA LEU A 126 -7.99 14.07 10.83
C LEU A 126 -8.76 14.94 11.85
N ASN A 127 -9.74 14.38 12.54
CA ASN A 127 -10.49 15.10 13.57
C ASN A 127 -9.59 15.55 14.73
N ASP A 128 -8.68 14.69 15.17
CA ASP A 128 -7.77 15.01 16.27
C ASP A 128 -6.78 16.10 15.88
N VAL A 129 -6.25 16.04 14.65
CA VAL A 129 -5.31 17.06 14.14
C VAL A 129 -6.00 18.42 13.99
N THR A 130 -7.26 18.44 13.52
CA THR A 130 -8.01 19.69 13.35
C THR A 130 -8.51 20.27 14.66
N ALA A 131 -8.68 19.45 15.70
CA ALA A 131 -9.11 19.92 17.04
C ALA A 131 -7.98 20.57 17.83
N THR A 132 -6.72 20.34 17.47
CA THR A 132 -5.53 20.86 18.18
C THR A 132 -4.88 22.06 17.49
N GLY A 133 -5.37 22.49 16.35
CA GLY A 133 -4.92 23.67 15.60
C GLY A 133 -5.89 24.83 15.73
#